data_980d456de0368a555d65b8bd0fb6ff25
#
_entry.id   980d456de0368a555d65b8bd0fb6ff25
#
_cell.length_a   1.000
_cell.length_b   1.000
_cell.length_c   1.000
_cell.angle_alpha   90.00
_cell.angle_beta   90.00
_cell.angle_gamma   90.00
#
_symmetry.space_group_name_H-M   'P 1'
#
loop_
_entity.id
_entity.type
_entity.pdbx_description
1 polymer ?
#
loop_
_entity_poly.entity_id
_entity_poly.type
_entity_poly.pdbx_seq_one_letter_code
_entity_poly.pdbx_strand_id
1 'polypeptide(L)'
;MPKRVNKCIELLEQGQPFYAAHPTALTYEAGLSDSQTWADMLMMDFEHHPFDTVGLTNYMRGLKDGGPTPSGHLTPTVLCTLPSNAITP
;
A
#
# COMPACT_ATOMS: atom_id res chain seq x y z
N MET A 1 -12.72 17.93 -10.56
CA MET A 1 -11.94 18.04 -9.33
C MET A 1 -10.73 17.11 -9.41
N PRO A 2 -9.55 17.56 -8.96
CA PRO A 2 -8.40 16.66 -8.96
C PRO A 2 -8.64 15.49 -8.00
N LYS A 3 -8.18 14.31 -8.39
CA LYS A 3 -8.25 13.13 -7.54
C LYS A 3 -7.30 13.28 -6.36
N ARG A 4 -7.72 12.78 -5.22
CA ARG A 4 -6.80 12.62 -4.09
C ARG A 4 -5.73 11.58 -4.45
N VAL A 5 -4.52 11.82 -4.00
CA VAL A 5 -3.44 10.85 -4.16
C VAL A 5 -3.76 9.58 -3.39
N ASN A 6 -4.37 9.73 -2.21
CA ASN A 6 -4.71 8.62 -1.34
C ASN A 6 -6.18 8.24 -1.51
N LYS A 7 -6.42 7.05 -2.07
CA LYS A 7 -7.77 6.55 -2.32
C LYS A 7 -8.59 6.41 -1.04
N CYS A 8 -7.97 6.00 0.06
CA CYS A 8 -8.70 5.80 1.31
C CYS A 8 -9.20 7.12 1.87
N ILE A 9 -8.42 8.19 1.76
CA ILE A 9 -8.88 9.52 2.16
C ILE A 9 -10.06 9.94 1.30
N GLU A 10 -9.98 9.71 0.00
CA GLU A 10 -11.07 10.04 -0.92
C GLU A 10 -12.35 9.30 -0.53
N LEU A 11 -12.26 8.00 -0.23
CA LEU A 11 -13.41 7.21 0.16
C LEU A 11 -13.99 7.67 1.50
N LEU A 12 -13.14 8.02 2.46
CA LEU A 12 -13.60 8.55 3.75
C LEU A 12 -14.36 9.86 3.58
N GLU A 13 -13.88 10.73 2.71
CA GLU A 13 -14.58 11.99 2.43
C GLU A 13 -15.96 11.76 1.79
N GLN A 14 -16.12 10.66 1.06
CA GLN A 14 -17.38 10.29 0.43
C GLN A 14 -18.28 9.48 1.36
N GLY A 15 -17.82 9.19 2.58
CA GLY A 15 -18.59 8.37 3.52
C GLY A 15 -18.66 6.90 3.11
N GLN A 16 -17.68 6.41 2.36
CA GLN A 16 -17.67 5.05 1.84
C GLN A 16 -16.66 4.18 2.57
N PRO A 17 -16.94 2.87 2.73
CA PRO A 17 -15.98 1.96 3.31
C PRO A 17 -14.82 1.69 2.33
N PHE A 18 -13.68 1.25 2.87
CA PHE A 18 -12.58 0.77 2.06
C PHE A 18 -12.09 -0.56 2.60
N TYR A 19 -11.43 -1.32 1.74
CA TYR A 19 -11.01 -2.69 2.04
C TYR A 19 -9.51 -2.81 1.90
N ALA A 20 -8.91 -3.59 2.79
CA ALA A 20 -7.47 -3.78 2.82
C ALA A 20 -7.10 -5.22 2.45
N ALA A 21 -5.91 -5.37 1.88
CA ALA A 21 -5.30 -6.66 1.63
C ALA A 21 -3.84 -6.60 2.04
N HIS A 22 -3.17 -7.75 2.10
CA HIS A 22 -1.74 -7.81 2.38
C HIS A 22 -0.96 -7.95 1.07
N PRO A 23 0.31 -7.49 1.03
CA PRO A 23 1.14 -7.72 -0.14
C PRO A 23 1.33 -9.22 -0.38
N THR A 24 1.46 -9.60 -1.65
CA THR A 24 1.74 -10.99 -1.99
C THR A 24 3.17 -11.38 -1.61
N ALA A 25 4.10 -10.44 -1.71
CA ALA A 25 5.48 -10.57 -1.27
C ALA A 25 6.10 -9.18 -1.27
N LEU A 26 7.24 -8.99 -0.61
CA LEU A 26 7.94 -7.70 -0.66
C LEU A 26 9.01 -7.75 -1.74
N THR A 27 8.57 -7.75 -2.99
CA THR A 27 9.45 -7.75 -4.16
C THR A 27 8.92 -6.77 -5.19
N TYR A 28 9.78 -6.39 -6.12
CA TYR A 28 9.40 -5.50 -7.23
C TYR A 28 8.29 -6.14 -8.07
N GLU A 29 8.44 -7.42 -8.40
CA GLU A 29 7.47 -8.14 -9.23
C GLU A 29 6.10 -8.22 -8.56
N ALA A 30 6.08 -8.45 -7.25
CA ALA A 30 4.83 -8.45 -6.49
C ALA A 30 4.18 -7.07 -6.50
N GLY A 31 4.98 -6.00 -6.40
CA GLY A 31 4.46 -4.65 -6.49
C GLY A 31 3.82 -4.38 -7.84
N LEU A 32 4.45 -4.79 -8.93
CA LEU A 32 3.86 -4.65 -10.26
C LEU A 32 2.49 -5.35 -10.34
N SER A 33 2.42 -6.57 -9.82
CA SER A 33 1.18 -7.34 -9.84
C SER A 33 0.12 -6.70 -8.93
N ASP A 34 0.51 -6.29 -7.72
CA ASP A 34 -0.42 -5.77 -6.72
C ASP A 34 -0.87 -4.34 -7.03
N SER A 35 -0.21 -3.64 -7.96
CA SER A 35 -0.64 -2.30 -8.35
C SER A 35 -2.08 -2.29 -8.89
N GLN A 36 -2.55 -3.41 -9.38
CA GLN A 36 -3.90 -3.57 -9.91
C GLN A 36 -4.81 -4.33 -8.95
N THR A 37 -4.49 -4.34 -7.66
CA THR A 37 -5.27 -5.06 -6.65
C THR A 37 -6.71 -4.56 -6.58
N TRP A 38 -7.61 -5.47 -6.23
CA TRP A 38 -9.00 -5.13 -5.96
C TRP A 38 -9.16 -4.31 -4.69
N ALA A 39 -8.21 -4.43 -3.77
CA ALA A 39 -8.28 -3.76 -2.48
C ALA A 39 -7.99 -2.26 -2.62
N ASP A 40 -8.52 -1.49 -1.69
CA ASP A 40 -8.29 -0.04 -1.66
C ASP A 40 -6.99 0.30 -0.95
N MET A 41 -6.53 -0.57 -0.08
CA MET A 41 -5.34 -0.35 0.73
C MET A 41 -4.54 -1.64 0.83
N LEU A 42 -3.22 -1.51 0.84
CA LEU A 42 -2.31 -2.61 1.12
C LEU A 42 -1.69 -2.38 2.49
N MET A 43 -1.89 -3.34 3.39
CA MET A 43 -1.40 -3.24 4.76
C MET A 43 -0.18 -4.13 4.94
N MET A 44 0.93 -3.55 5.36
CA MET A 44 2.18 -4.25 5.62
C MET A 44 2.38 -4.36 7.11
N ASP A 45 2.46 -5.59 7.61
CA ASP A 45 2.58 -5.87 9.04
C ASP A 45 4.02 -6.15 9.41
N PHE A 46 4.73 -5.12 9.86
CA PHE A 46 6.09 -5.28 10.38
C PHE A 46 6.11 -5.47 11.90
N GLU A 47 4.95 -5.50 12.53
CA GLU A 47 4.85 -5.82 13.96
C GLU A 47 5.07 -7.31 14.20
N HIS A 48 4.55 -8.15 13.30
CA HIS A 48 4.62 -9.60 13.41
C HIS A 48 5.60 -10.25 12.43
N HIS A 49 6.18 -9.46 11.52
CA HIS A 49 7.12 -9.94 10.51
C HIS A 49 8.39 -9.09 10.53
N PRO A 50 9.53 -9.61 10.06
CA PRO A 50 10.76 -8.82 10.02
C PRO A 50 10.58 -7.54 9.22
N PHE A 51 11.17 -6.45 9.75
CA PHE A 51 11.13 -5.16 9.08
C PHE A 51 12.15 -5.14 7.95
N ASP A 52 11.67 -5.13 6.72
CA ASP A 52 12.49 -5.24 5.51
C ASP A 52 12.36 -3.97 4.68
N THR A 53 13.29 -3.03 4.89
CA THR A 53 13.26 -1.76 4.17
C THR A 53 13.63 -1.91 2.70
N VAL A 54 14.52 -2.85 2.36
CA VAL A 54 14.90 -3.09 0.97
C VAL A 54 13.72 -3.69 0.20
N GLY A 55 13.08 -4.70 0.77
CA GLY A 55 11.91 -5.31 0.15
C GLY A 55 10.78 -4.32 0.00
N LEU A 56 10.53 -3.50 1.02
CA LEU A 56 9.49 -2.47 0.95
C LEU A 56 9.77 -1.46 -0.17
N THR A 57 11.03 -1.01 -0.29
CA THR A 57 11.40 -0.06 -1.35
C THR A 57 11.15 -0.67 -2.72
N ASN A 58 11.54 -1.91 -2.93
CA ASN A 58 11.35 -2.58 -4.21
C ASN A 58 9.86 -2.79 -4.51
N TYR A 59 9.09 -3.16 -3.49
CA TYR A 59 7.65 -3.33 -3.63
C TYR A 59 6.98 -2.00 -4.02
N MET A 60 7.34 -0.91 -3.37
CA MET A 60 6.77 0.41 -3.68
C MET A 60 7.13 0.86 -5.11
N ARG A 61 8.32 0.55 -5.57
CA ARG A 61 8.69 0.82 -6.96
C ARG A 61 7.81 0.04 -7.93
N GLY A 62 7.54 -1.23 -7.61
CA GLY A 62 6.67 -2.05 -8.42
C GLY A 62 5.24 -1.50 -8.47
N LEU A 63 4.71 -1.06 -7.33
CA LEU A 63 3.38 -0.44 -7.29
C LEU A 63 3.32 0.79 -8.19
N LYS A 64 4.35 1.64 -8.14
CA LYS A 64 4.40 2.84 -8.94
C LYS A 64 4.51 2.51 -10.43
N ASP A 65 5.40 1.59 -10.78
CA ASP A 65 5.65 1.25 -12.17
C ASP A 65 4.49 0.50 -12.81
N GLY A 66 3.72 -0.23 -12.03
CA GLY A 66 2.54 -0.94 -12.52
C GLY A 66 1.27 -0.10 -12.55
N GLY A 67 1.29 1.10 -11.96
CA GLY A 67 0.12 1.96 -11.92
C GLY A 67 -0.13 2.71 -13.22
N PRO A 68 -1.18 3.52 -13.29
CA PRO A 68 -2.13 3.80 -12.21
C PRO A 68 -3.06 2.64 -11.89
N THR A 69 -3.73 2.74 -10.75
CA THR A 69 -4.70 1.74 -10.31
C THR A 69 -5.97 1.79 -11.17
N PRO A 70 -6.84 0.76 -11.08
CA PRO A 70 -8.12 0.80 -11.81
C PRO A 70 -8.98 2.01 -11.47
N SER A 71 -8.85 2.57 -10.26
CA SER A 71 -9.58 3.78 -9.87
C SER A 71 -8.91 5.06 -10.33
N GLY A 72 -7.75 4.97 -10.99
CA GLY A 72 -7.02 6.13 -11.52
C GLY A 72 -6.09 6.79 -10.52
N HIS A 73 -5.83 6.18 -9.36
CA HIS A 73 -4.84 6.66 -8.41
C HIS A 73 -3.45 6.18 -8.81
N LEU A 74 -2.41 6.91 -8.41
CA LEU A 74 -1.04 6.57 -8.79
C LEU A 74 -0.64 5.19 -8.27
N THR A 75 -0.97 4.92 -7.00
CA THR A 75 -0.74 3.62 -6.36
C THR A 75 -1.91 3.33 -5.44
N PRO A 76 -2.10 2.05 -5.02
CA PRO A 76 -2.97 1.79 -3.88
C PRO A 76 -2.43 2.48 -2.64
N THR A 77 -3.31 2.77 -1.69
CA THR A 77 -2.87 3.30 -0.39
C THR A 77 -2.08 2.22 0.34
N VAL A 78 -0.94 2.60 0.91
CA VAL A 78 -0.09 1.68 1.65
C VAL A 78 -0.02 2.11 3.10
N LEU A 79 -0.30 1.17 4.01
CA LEU A 79 -0.20 1.37 5.44
C LEU A 79 0.80 0.38 6.01
N CYS A 80 1.76 0.87 6.78
CA CYS A 80 2.74 0.01 7.44
C CYS A 80 2.53 0.07 8.94
N THR A 81 2.48 -1.11 9.60
CA THR A 81 2.57 -1.17 11.05
C THR A 81 4.02 -1.42 11.41
N LEU A 82 4.54 -0.68 12.37
CA LEU A 82 5.94 -0.77 12.76
C LEU A 82 6.12 -1.64 13.99
N PRO A 83 7.28 -2.29 14.16
CA PRO A 83 7.57 -3.01 15.39
C PRO A 83 7.47 -2.06 16.59
N SER A 84 6.89 -2.53 17.69
CA SER A 84 6.69 -1.68 18.87
C SER A 84 8.03 -1.18 19.43
N ASN A 85 9.09 -1.96 19.34
CA ASN A 85 10.41 -1.55 19.80
C ASN A 85 11.14 -0.58 18.87
N ALA A 86 10.59 -0.33 17.68
CA ALA A 86 11.15 0.66 16.77
C ALA A 86 10.86 2.09 17.21
N ILE A 87 9.83 2.29 18.04
CA ILE A 87 9.42 3.60 18.54
C ILE A 87 9.80 3.81 20.00
N THR A 88 10.41 2.81 20.63
CA THR A 88 10.89 2.89 22.01
C THR A 88 12.34 3.32 22.00
N PRO A 89 12.72 4.32 22.79
CA PRO A 89 14.12 4.76 22.86
C PRO A 89 15.06 3.65 23.32
#